data_c453632d5e2149f83531e34727720f8d
#
_entry.id   c453632d5e2149f83531e34727720f8d
#
_cell.length_a   1.000
_cell.length_b   1.000
_cell.length_c   1.000
_cell.angle_alpha   90.00
_cell.angle_beta   90.00
_cell.angle_gamma   90.00
#
_symmetry.space_group_name_H-M   'P 1'
#
loop_
_entity.id
_entity.type
_entity.pdbx_description
1 polymer ?
#
loop_
_entity_poly.entity_id
_entity_poly.type
_entity_poly.pdbx_seq_one_letter_code
_entity_poly.pdbx_strand_id
1 'polypeptide(L)'
;KDQVGTDGYTLWGGYWNQAYYPSRLNGYMPAQTAKGQIPVPVFRMLGSDPIYQYDTGVGHTIQGVITLEPVYGDAGGSEKWVRHFFKSIFEDPCLGFNYTQAGQENSFTWDAMRKGLEMQIPILAALQEQGKIRIETLETSGKWFKKKYPLTPATSVTTLTDTYDQGQKTVWFNSRYYRANLLWEKNTIRFRDIHLFDENMESDYLTQAGTSSQCVYTTCPIMDGFRWSAPNDLAAIRLYTLNADNRPEEIMLDTMLVKVIGNKATEIICRTKANLEYTFILSEKQIEVKSNDPGRWMLKLNVAHGKVLPLNVENKRILKSQMKDISYGILCKKGTMAHKENHILFIPQKNRIVMDCSDRKIQ
;
A
#
# COMPACT_ATOMS: atom_id res chain seq x y z
N LYS A 1 -17.37 -12.64 -8.23
CA LYS A 1 -15.93 -12.74 -8.52
C LYS A 1 -15.54 -11.65 -9.48
N ASP A 2 -14.70 -10.84 -9.08
CA ASP A 2 -14.76 -9.52 -9.46
C ASP A 2 -13.46 -8.89 -9.54
N GLN A 3 -12.52 -9.54 -10.02
CA GLN A 3 -11.23 -9.03 -10.11
C GLN A 3 -10.71 -9.05 -11.51
N VAL A 4 -9.93 -8.12 -11.78
CA VAL A 4 -9.01 -8.13 -12.89
C VAL A 4 -7.81 -8.94 -12.44
N GLY A 5 -7.51 -9.97 -13.12
CA GLY A 5 -6.50 -10.91 -12.69
C GLY A 5 -7.04 -11.93 -11.70
N THR A 6 -6.15 -12.50 -10.96
CA THR A 6 -6.44 -13.57 -10.03
C THR A 6 -6.76 -13.01 -8.67
N ASP A 7 -7.99 -13.14 -8.25
CA ASP A 7 -8.49 -12.89 -6.90
C ASP A 7 -8.29 -11.48 -6.31
N GLY A 8 -8.04 -10.46 -7.13
CA GLY A 8 -8.06 -9.05 -6.74
C GLY A 8 -7.12 -8.68 -5.61
N TYR A 9 -5.94 -9.23 -5.62
CA TYR A 9 -5.05 -9.22 -4.48
C TYR A 9 -4.70 -7.84 -3.96
N THR A 10 -4.37 -6.91 -4.83
CA THR A 10 -3.71 -5.71 -4.39
C THR A 10 -4.31 -4.43 -4.92
N LEU A 11 -4.98 -4.49 -6.05
CA LEU A 11 -5.38 -3.29 -6.78
C LEU A 11 -6.71 -2.68 -6.32
N TRP A 12 -7.52 -3.44 -5.59
CA TRP A 12 -8.93 -3.18 -5.41
C TRP A 12 -9.25 -2.64 -4.04
N GLY A 13 -8.88 -1.52 -3.67
CA GLY A 13 -9.32 -0.86 -2.45
C GLY A 13 -9.09 -1.65 -1.15
N GLY A 14 -9.49 -1.08 -0.04
CA GLY A 14 -9.31 -1.67 1.29
C GLY A 14 -7.84 -1.70 1.76
N TYR A 15 -7.62 -2.30 2.90
CA TYR A 15 -6.30 -2.42 3.49
C TYR A 15 -5.48 -3.52 2.83
N TRP A 16 -4.22 -3.27 2.62
CA TRP A 16 -3.27 -4.31 2.24
C TRP A 16 -3.00 -5.24 3.41
N ASN A 17 -3.26 -6.55 3.21
CA ASN A 17 -3.00 -7.61 4.21
C ASN A 17 -3.40 -7.27 5.66
N GLN A 18 -4.50 -6.55 5.84
CA GLN A 18 -4.95 -6.06 7.15
C GLN A 18 -6.48 -6.11 7.24
N ALA A 19 -7.01 -5.72 8.40
CA ALA A 19 -8.44 -5.70 8.66
C ALA A 19 -8.99 -4.28 8.79
N TYR A 20 -10.25 -4.09 8.37
CA TYR A 20 -10.97 -2.83 8.45
C TYR A 20 -12.48 -3.02 8.54
N TYR A 21 -13.19 -2.01 8.99
CA TYR A 21 -14.63 -1.93 8.85
C TYR A 21 -14.99 -1.31 7.50
N PRO A 22 -15.70 -2.03 6.60
CA PRO A 22 -16.09 -1.48 5.32
C PRO A 22 -17.18 -0.42 5.45
N SER A 23 -17.22 0.50 4.49
CA SER A 23 -18.33 1.41 4.31
C SER A 23 -19.62 0.66 3.97
N ARG A 24 -20.77 1.20 4.41
CA ARG A 24 -22.10 0.71 4.02
C ARG A 24 -22.37 0.83 2.52
N LEU A 25 -21.70 1.76 1.86
CA LEU A 25 -21.90 2.06 0.45
C LEU A 25 -20.88 1.37 -0.47
N ASN A 26 -19.71 0.94 0.09
CA ASN A 26 -18.66 0.33 -0.71
C ASN A 26 -17.78 -0.58 0.15
N GLY A 27 -17.85 -1.87 -0.09
CA GLY A 27 -17.07 -2.87 0.64
C GLY A 27 -15.55 -2.73 0.51
N TYR A 28 -15.08 -2.05 -0.53
CA TYR A 28 -13.65 -1.79 -0.78
C TYR A 28 -13.15 -0.49 -0.14
N MET A 29 -14.02 0.29 0.48
CA MET A 29 -13.69 1.52 1.18
C MET A 29 -13.78 1.33 2.69
N PRO A 30 -12.70 1.48 3.44
CA PRO A 30 -12.79 1.61 4.90
C PRO A 30 -13.67 2.79 5.29
N ALA A 31 -14.58 2.57 6.24
CA ALA A 31 -15.41 3.63 6.77
C ALA A 31 -14.58 4.58 7.67
N GLN A 32 -14.86 5.87 7.59
CA GLN A 32 -14.22 6.90 8.42
C GLN A 32 -14.96 7.11 9.73
N THR A 33 -16.25 6.78 9.79
CA THR A 33 -17.12 7.03 10.94
C THR A 33 -17.84 5.77 11.42
N ALA A 34 -18.23 5.74 12.69
CA ALA A 34 -19.04 4.65 13.23
C ALA A 34 -20.42 4.53 12.54
N LYS A 35 -20.97 5.65 12.06
CA LYS A 35 -22.25 5.68 11.34
C LYS A 35 -22.11 5.09 9.93
N GLY A 36 -20.99 5.38 9.26
CA GLY A 36 -20.72 4.92 7.90
C GLY A 36 -20.30 3.45 7.81
N GLN A 37 -19.84 2.85 8.92
CA GLN A 37 -19.29 1.50 8.88
C GLN A 37 -20.36 0.40 8.95
N ILE A 38 -20.08 -0.72 8.28
CA ILE A 38 -20.70 -2.01 8.60
C ILE A 38 -19.97 -2.56 9.84
N PRO A 39 -20.67 -2.92 10.94
CA PRO A 39 -20.01 -3.31 12.20
C PRO A 39 -19.49 -4.77 12.17
N VAL A 40 -19.06 -5.22 11.01
CA VAL A 40 -18.39 -6.51 10.80
C VAL A 40 -17.08 -6.24 10.10
N PRO A 41 -15.93 -6.54 10.73
CA PRO A 41 -14.64 -6.29 10.12
C PRO A 41 -14.40 -7.25 8.94
N VAL A 42 -13.82 -6.73 7.89
CA VAL A 42 -13.27 -7.52 6.78
C VAL A 42 -11.79 -7.73 7.06
N PHE A 43 -11.38 -8.99 7.14
CA PHE A 43 -9.98 -9.36 7.16
C PHE A 43 -9.58 -9.65 5.72
N ARG A 44 -8.70 -8.82 5.17
CA ARG A 44 -8.25 -9.01 3.79
C ARG A 44 -7.54 -10.34 3.68
N MET A 45 -8.04 -11.13 2.76
CA MET A 45 -7.46 -12.41 2.39
C MET A 45 -6.02 -12.20 1.96
N LEU A 46 -5.18 -13.18 2.22
CA LEU A 46 -3.91 -13.43 1.58
C LEU A 46 -2.70 -12.84 2.26
N GLY A 47 -1.77 -13.72 2.48
CA GLY A 47 -0.37 -13.40 2.69
C GLY A 47 0.30 -13.04 1.36
N SER A 48 -0.11 -11.94 0.74
CA SER A 48 0.57 -11.45 -0.47
C SER A 48 1.98 -11.02 -0.14
N ASP A 49 2.93 -11.32 -1.03
CA ASP A 49 4.29 -10.83 -0.90
C ASP A 49 4.30 -9.29 -0.86
N PRO A 50 4.76 -8.67 0.23
CA PRO A 50 4.67 -7.22 0.37
C PRO A 50 5.57 -6.45 -0.60
N ILE A 51 6.62 -7.10 -1.12
CA ILE A 51 7.58 -6.49 -2.04
C ILE A 51 7.15 -6.73 -3.48
N TYR A 52 6.99 -7.99 -3.88
CA TYR A 52 6.93 -8.38 -5.29
C TYR A 52 5.52 -8.48 -5.86
N GLN A 53 4.50 -8.80 -5.04
CA GLN A 53 3.14 -9.02 -5.53
C GLN A 53 2.59 -7.82 -6.30
N TYR A 54 2.81 -6.60 -5.82
CA TYR A 54 2.24 -5.39 -6.42
C TYR A 54 2.73 -5.14 -7.85
N ASP A 55 4.03 -5.32 -8.09
CA ASP A 55 4.65 -5.05 -9.40
C ASP A 55 4.56 -6.25 -10.36
N THR A 56 4.04 -7.41 -9.91
CA THR A 56 3.87 -8.59 -10.76
C THR A 56 2.85 -8.33 -11.86
N GLY A 57 3.28 -8.40 -13.11
CA GLY A 57 2.44 -8.13 -14.27
C GLY A 57 2.23 -6.65 -14.58
N VAL A 58 3.05 -5.75 -14.03
CA VAL A 58 3.05 -4.32 -14.38
C VAL A 58 3.16 -4.15 -15.90
N GLY A 59 2.29 -3.29 -16.46
CA GLY A 59 2.17 -3.09 -17.90
C GLY A 59 1.26 -4.09 -18.61
N HIS A 60 0.73 -5.08 -17.89
CA HIS A 60 -0.29 -6.02 -18.38
C HIS A 60 -1.64 -5.73 -17.70
N THR A 61 -2.71 -6.34 -18.22
CA THR A 61 -4.07 -6.20 -17.65
C THR A 61 -4.28 -7.07 -16.42
N ILE A 62 -3.44 -8.09 -16.24
CA ILE A 62 -3.56 -9.12 -15.20
C ILE A 62 -2.35 -9.06 -14.29
N GLN A 63 -2.59 -8.93 -12.99
CA GLN A 63 -1.57 -9.06 -11.97
C GLN A 63 -1.28 -10.53 -11.70
N GLY A 64 0.00 -10.91 -11.56
CA GLY A 64 0.40 -12.24 -11.14
C GLY A 64 0.09 -12.51 -9.67
N VAL A 65 0.39 -13.70 -9.18
CA VAL A 65 0.09 -14.14 -7.82
C VAL A 65 1.37 -14.61 -7.12
N ILE A 66 1.75 -13.90 -6.06
CA ILE A 66 2.85 -14.27 -5.15
C ILE A 66 2.29 -14.18 -3.73
N THR A 67 1.75 -15.28 -3.25
CA THR A 67 1.02 -15.31 -1.96
C THR A 67 1.35 -16.56 -1.15
N LEU A 68 0.88 -16.58 0.10
CA LEU A 68 1.03 -17.71 1.02
C LEU A 68 0.26 -18.97 0.59
N GLU A 69 -0.54 -18.89 -0.46
CA GLU A 69 -1.30 -20.05 -0.93
C GLU A 69 -0.39 -21.21 -1.36
N PRO A 70 -0.59 -22.42 -0.82
CA PRO A 70 0.31 -23.56 -0.97
C PRO A 70 0.60 -24.01 -2.40
N VAL A 71 -0.28 -23.69 -3.35
CA VAL A 71 -0.14 -24.11 -4.77
C VAL A 71 0.93 -23.31 -5.54
N TYR A 72 1.34 -22.15 -5.05
CA TYR A 72 2.29 -21.28 -5.76
C TYR A 72 3.74 -21.58 -5.38
N GLY A 73 4.48 -22.21 -6.29
CA GLY A 73 5.85 -22.69 -6.05
C GLY A 73 6.87 -21.61 -5.69
N ASP A 74 6.66 -20.37 -6.15
CA ASP A 74 7.55 -19.22 -5.86
C ASP A 74 7.18 -18.50 -4.54
N ALA A 75 6.13 -18.94 -3.87
CA ALA A 75 5.63 -18.35 -2.65
C ALA A 75 5.18 -19.42 -1.64
N GLY A 76 3.88 -19.63 -1.44
CA GLY A 76 3.34 -20.53 -0.43
C GLY A 76 3.75 -22.00 -0.57
N GLY A 77 4.15 -22.44 -1.75
CA GLY A 77 4.76 -23.75 -1.99
C GLY A 77 6.28 -23.81 -1.78
N SER A 78 6.91 -22.69 -1.42
CA SER A 78 8.36 -22.57 -1.19
C SER A 78 8.67 -22.41 0.30
N GLU A 79 9.41 -23.36 0.89
CA GLU A 79 9.78 -23.29 2.31
C GLU A 79 10.63 -22.04 2.62
N LYS A 80 11.58 -21.69 1.76
CA LYS A 80 12.41 -20.48 1.92
C LYS A 80 11.53 -19.25 2.00
N TRP A 81 10.57 -19.10 1.07
CA TRP A 81 9.68 -17.95 1.03
C TRP A 81 8.74 -17.90 2.24
N VAL A 82 8.12 -19.01 2.61
CA VAL A 82 7.18 -19.09 3.75
C VAL A 82 7.89 -18.73 5.06
N ARG A 83 9.07 -19.27 5.31
CA ARG A 83 9.86 -18.93 6.51
C ARG A 83 10.24 -17.46 6.54
N HIS A 84 10.67 -16.91 5.40
CA HIS A 84 11.00 -15.49 5.26
C HIS A 84 9.76 -14.60 5.48
N PHE A 85 8.64 -14.95 4.87
CA PHE A 85 7.38 -14.22 5.01
C PHE A 85 6.95 -14.11 6.47
N PHE A 86 6.89 -15.23 7.20
CA PHE A 86 6.53 -15.21 8.62
C PHE A 86 7.56 -14.51 9.48
N LYS A 87 8.85 -14.64 9.19
CA LYS A 87 9.89 -13.93 9.91
C LYS A 87 9.68 -12.41 9.83
N SER A 88 9.42 -11.86 8.67
CA SER A 88 9.15 -10.42 8.52
C SER A 88 7.89 -9.99 9.29
N ILE A 89 6.85 -10.82 9.34
CA ILE A 89 5.62 -10.52 10.08
C ILE A 89 5.85 -10.30 11.58
N PHE A 90 6.73 -11.05 12.22
CA PHE A 90 6.94 -10.96 13.68
C PHE A 90 8.24 -10.27 14.09
N GLU A 91 9.19 -10.04 13.18
CA GLU A 91 10.45 -9.35 13.50
C GLU A 91 10.46 -7.90 13.04
N ASP A 92 9.86 -7.60 11.89
CA ASP A 92 9.91 -6.23 11.33
C ASP A 92 8.92 -5.28 12.03
N PRO A 93 9.19 -3.97 12.05
CA PRO A 93 8.32 -2.99 12.69
C PRO A 93 6.89 -3.01 12.14
N CYS A 94 5.91 -3.05 13.03
CA CYS A 94 4.49 -3.10 12.69
C CYS A 94 3.70 -2.10 13.52
N LEU A 95 2.94 -1.24 12.86
CA LEU A 95 1.95 -0.40 13.53
C LEU A 95 0.64 -1.20 13.68
N GLY A 96 0.17 -1.30 14.90
CA GLY A 96 -1.10 -1.95 15.22
C GLY A 96 -0.98 -3.47 15.36
N PHE A 97 -1.08 -4.22 14.29
CA PHE A 97 -0.98 -5.67 14.25
C PHE A 97 -0.69 -6.16 12.83
N ASN A 98 -0.12 -7.34 12.71
CA ASN A 98 -0.05 -8.07 11.45
C ASN A 98 -1.10 -9.18 11.41
N TYR A 99 -1.62 -9.42 10.23
CA TYR A 99 -2.58 -10.50 9.95
C TYR A 99 -2.27 -11.11 8.60
N THR A 100 -2.41 -12.40 8.52
CA THR A 100 -2.41 -13.12 7.24
C THR A 100 -3.34 -14.32 7.33
N GLN A 101 -3.92 -14.72 6.21
CA GLN A 101 -4.67 -15.95 6.09
C GLN A 101 -3.74 -17.06 5.61
N ALA A 102 -3.65 -18.13 6.39
CA ALA A 102 -2.98 -19.36 5.99
C ALA A 102 -4.02 -20.35 5.46
N GLY A 103 -3.77 -20.97 4.33
CA GLY A 103 -4.67 -21.92 3.71
C GLY A 103 -4.75 -21.77 2.20
N GLN A 104 -5.69 -22.49 1.61
CA GLN A 104 -5.94 -22.53 0.18
C GLN A 104 -7.44 -22.52 -0.08
N GLU A 105 -7.84 -21.86 -1.14
CA GLU A 105 -9.20 -21.99 -1.63
C GLU A 105 -9.45 -23.40 -2.20
N ASN A 106 -10.67 -23.89 -2.10
CA ASN A 106 -11.04 -25.25 -2.50
C ASN A 106 -11.27 -25.46 -4.00
N SER A 107 -10.94 -24.48 -4.83
CA SER A 107 -10.95 -24.59 -6.29
C SER A 107 -9.79 -25.42 -6.86
N PHE A 108 -8.75 -25.65 -6.05
CA PHE A 108 -7.63 -26.51 -6.40
C PHE A 108 -7.84 -27.94 -5.90
N THR A 109 -7.26 -28.92 -6.62
CA THR A 109 -7.27 -30.31 -6.18
C THR A 109 -6.35 -30.54 -4.99
N TRP A 110 -6.63 -31.60 -4.22
CA TRP A 110 -5.75 -32.01 -3.12
C TRP A 110 -4.30 -32.23 -3.59
N ASP A 111 -4.12 -32.88 -4.72
CA ASP A 111 -2.78 -33.15 -5.25
C ASP A 111 -2.00 -31.87 -5.58
N ALA A 112 -2.68 -30.81 -6.01
CA ALA A 112 -2.05 -29.53 -6.29
C ALA A 112 -1.57 -28.80 -5.03
N MET A 113 -2.32 -28.88 -3.93
CA MET A 113 -2.03 -28.10 -2.71
C MET A 113 -1.36 -28.90 -1.59
N ARG A 114 -1.43 -30.26 -1.64
CA ARG A 114 -0.96 -31.14 -0.56
C ARG A 114 0.47 -30.86 -0.13
N LYS A 115 1.40 -30.82 -1.08
CA LYS A 115 2.83 -30.62 -0.80
C LYS A 115 3.11 -29.31 -0.06
N GLY A 116 2.44 -28.23 -0.48
CA GLY A 116 2.57 -26.94 0.19
C GLY A 116 1.95 -26.92 1.59
N LEU A 117 0.79 -27.57 1.78
CA LEU A 117 0.17 -27.68 3.10
C LEU A 117 0.98 -28.55 4.04
N GLU A 118 1.49 -29.70 3.60
CA GLU A 118 2.37 -30.57 4.40
C GLU A 118 3.65 -29.85 4.85
N MET A 119 4.14 -28.88 4.07
CA MET A 119 5.27 -28.05 4.43
C MET A 119 4.88 -26.89 5.36
N GLN A 120 3.78 -26.17 5.09
CA GLN A 120 3.40 -25.00 5.86
C GLN A 120 2.89 -25.31 7.25
N ILE A 121 2.05 -26.36 7.41
CA ILE A 121 1.40 -26.68 8.69
C ILE A 121 2.42 -26.91 9.81
N PRO A 122 3.49 -27.73 9.65
CA PRO A 122 4.53 -27.87 10.67
C PRO A 122 5.26 -26.56 11.00
N ILE A 123 5.51 -25.69 10.01
CA ILE A 123 6.13 -24.38 10.22
C ILE A 123 5.24 -23.51 11.11
N LEU A 124 3.94 -23.44 10.78
CA LEU A 124 2.97 -22.66 11.55
C LEU A 124 2.84 -23.18 12.98
N ALA A 125 2.74 -24.49 13.17
CA ALA A 125 2.67 -25.12 14.49
C ALA A 125 3.91 -24.75 15.34
N ALA A 126 5.11 -24.89 14.79
CA ALA A 126 6.34 -24.53 15.47
C ALA A 126 6.43 -23.04 15.83
N LEU A 127 5.98 -22.14 14.95
CA LEU A 127 5.93 -20.71 15.24
C LEU A 127 4.92 -20.36 16.34
N GLN A 128 3.79 -21.07 16.38
CA GLN A 128 2.81 -20.92 17.46
C GLN A 128 3.35 -21.43 18.79
N GLU A 129 4.00 -22.60 18.83
CA GLU A 129 4.65 -23.14 20.04
C GLU A 129 5.72 -22.21 20.59
N GLN A 130 6.46 -21.52 19.70
CA GLN A 130 7.44 -20.49 20.06
C GLN A 130 6.80 -19.16 20.50
N GLY A 131 5.49 -19.03 20.46
CA GLY A 131 4.78 -17.79 20.78
C GLY A 131 5.01 -16.65 19.79
N LYS A 132 5.50 -16.93 18.58
CA LYS A 132 5.76 -15.94 17.55
C LYS A 132 4.49 -15.48 16.83
N ILE A 133 3.55 -16.40 16.63
CA ILE A 133 2.26 -16.15 16.00
C ILE A 133 1.13 -16.78 16.84
N ARG A 134 -0.10 -16.37 16.54
CA ARG A 134 -1.32 -17.02 17.02
C ARG A 134 -2.09 -17.53 15.82
N ILE A 135 -2.52 -18.78 15.85
CA ILE A 135 -3.41 -19.36 14.84
C ILE A 135 -4.82 -19.30 15.42
N GLU A 136 -5.69 -18.60 14.74
CA GLU A 136 -7.05 -18.32 15.21
C GLU A 136 -8.07 -18.55 14.06
N THR A 137 -9.32 -18.81 14.42
CA THR A 137 -10.43 -18.73 13.47
C THR A 137 -10.76 -17.26 13.17
N LEU A 138 -11.36 -16.98 12.03
CA LEU A 138 -11.87 -15.64 11.70
C LEU A 138 -12.88 -15.12 12.73
N GLU A 139 -13.66 -16.01 13.34
CA GLU A 139 -14.57 -15.64 14.43
C GLU A 139 -13.82 -15.07 15.63
N THR A 140 -12.76 -15.73 16.05
CA THR A 140 -11.92 -15.31 17.20
C THR A 140 -11.25 -13.98 16.90
N SER A 141 -10.62 -13.86 15.73
CA SER A 141 -9.96 -12.63 15.29
C SER A 141 -10.96 -11.48 15.11
N GLY A 142 -12.14 -11.75 14.57
CA GLY A 142 -13.23 -10.77 14.42
C GLY A 142 -13.75 -10.24 15.75
N LYS A 143 -13.97 -11.13 16.74
CA LYS A 143 -14.37 -10.74 18.10
C LYS A 143 -13.29 -9.90 18.78
N TRP A 144 -12.02 -10.31 18.68
CA TRP A 144 -10.89 -9.54 19.17
C TRP A 144 -10.81 -8.15 18.54
N PHE A 145 -10.93 -8.06 17.22
CA PHE A 145 -10.86 -6.79 16.48
C PHE A 145 -11.98 -5.85 16.93
N LYS A 146 -13.22 -6.32 17.02
CA LYS A 146 -14.37 -5.54 17.49
C LYS A 146 -14.21 -5.03 18.91
N LYS A 147 -13.61 -5.85 19.80
CA LYS A 147 -13.36 -5.46 21.19
C LYS A 147 -12.28 -4.38 21.30
N LYS A 148 -11.25 -4.47 20.45
CA LYS A 148 -10.08 -3.59 20.51
C LYS A 148 -10.25 -2.29 19.74
N TYR A 149 -10.96 -2.32 18.63
CA TYR A 149 -11.07 -1.20 17.70
C TYR A 149 -12.53 -0.86 17.41
N PRO A 150 -13.07 0.24 17.96
CA PRO A 150 -14.42 0.71 17.62
C PRO A 150 -14.51 1.29 16.20
N LEU A 151 -13.39 1.73 15.65
CA LEU A 151 -13.21 2.19 14.28
C LEU A 151 -11.96 1.54 13.70
N THR A 152 -11.86 1.50 12.38
CA THR A 152 -10.68 0.98 11.67
C THR A 152 -9.42 1.71 12.12
N PRO A 153 -8.41 1.01 12.69
CA PRO A 153 -7.17 1.62 13.13
C PRO A 153 -6.23 1.92 11.97
N ALA A 154 -5.28 2.84 12.16
CA ALA A 154 -4.11 2.90 11.31
C ALA A 154 -3.20 1.69 11.57
N THR A 155 -2.66 1.09 10.51
CA THR A 155 -1.77 -0.07 10.57
C THR A 155 -0.62 0.06 9.57
N SER A 156 0.48 -0.64 9.81
CA SER A 156 1.52 -0.82 8.79
C SER A 156 2.07 -2.24 8.78
N VAL A 157 2.43 -2.70 7.58
CA VAL A 157 3.18 -3.93 7.34
C VAL A 157 4.53 -3.52 6.76
N THR A 158 5.60 -4.01 7.37
CA THR A 158 6.97 -3.71 6.95
C THR A 158 7.69 -4.99 6.60
N THR A 159 8.52 -4.95 5.56
CA THR A 159 9.42 -6.03 5.18
C THR A 159 10.76 -5.42 4.81
N LEU A 160 11.79 -5.67 5.62
CA LEU A 160 13.10 -5.03 5.53
C LEU A 160 14.17 -5.90 4.87
N THR A 161 13.83 -7.13 4.52
CA THR A 161 14.67 -8.04 3.74
C THR A 161 13.82 -8.68 2.66
N ASP A 162 14.41 -9.13 1.58
CA ASP A 162 13.68 -9.83 0.53
C ASP A 162 14.17 -11.25 0.30
N THR A 163 13.30 -12.10 -0.22
CA THR A 163 13.55 -13.52 -0.43
C THR A 163 14.58 -13.79 -1.54
N TYR A 164 14.76 -12.83 -2.44
CA TYR A 164 15.64 -12.95 -3.61
C TYR A 164 16.97 -12.24 -3.44
N ASP A 165 17.27 -11.71 -2.24
CA ASP A 165 18.53 -11.05 -1.88
C ASP A 165 18.90 -9.86 -2.79
N GLN A 166 17.90 -9.17 -3.34
CA GLN A 166 18.08 -7.97 -4.19
C GLN A 166 18.15 -6.67 -3.36
N GLY A 167 18.05 -6.77 -2.04
CA GLY A 167 18.11 -5.64 -1.11
C GLY A 167 16.86 -4.76 -1.12
N GLN A 168 15.74 -5.26 -1.66
CA GLN A 168 14.48 -4.53 -1.63
C GLN A 168 13.85 -4.53 -0.23
N LYS A 169 13.14 -3.44 0.09
CA LYS A 169 12.41 -3.25 1.36
C LYS A 169 11.12 -2.51 1.09
N THR A 170 10.10 -2.76 1.90
CA THR A 170 8.81 -2.09 1.69
C THR A 170 8.13 -1.74 3.00
N VAL A 171 7.30 -0.70 2.94
CA VAL A 171 6.36 -0.30 3.98
C VAL A 171 5.00 -0.10 3.36
N TRP A 172 4.02 -0.89 3.79
CA TRP A 172 2.61 -0.69 3.52
C TRP A 172 1.97 -0.01 4.73
N PHE A 173 1.34 1.13 4.50
CA PHE A 173 0.59 1.86 5.51
C PHE A 173 -0.87 1.93 5.12
N ASN A 174 -1.76 1.73 6.08
CA ASN A 174 -3.20 1.80 5.90
C ASN A 174 -3.82 2.66 6.99
N SER A 175 -4.79 3.49 6.62
CA SER A 175 -5.64 4.23 7.55
C SER A 175 -7.07 4.30 7.01
N ARG A 176 -8.00 4.83 7.78
CA ARG A 176 -9.38 5.06 7.32
C ARG A 176 -9.49 6.02 6.13
N TYR A 177 -8.45 6.79 5.87
CA TYR A 177 -8.46 7.84 4.85
C TYR A 177 -7.65 7.49 3.62
N TYR A 178 -6.62 6.65 3.76
CA TYR A 178 -5.78 6.26 2.65
C TYR A 178 -4.97 5.00 2.96
N ARG A 179 -4.50 4.37 1.92
CA ARG A 179 -3.37 3.45 1.97
C ARG A 179 -2.21 4.01 1.16
N ALA A 180 -0.99 3.66 1.55
CA ALA A 180 0.21 4.02 0.81
C ALA A 180 1.24 2.90 0.87
N ASN A 181 2.02 2.78 -0.19
CA ASN A 181 3.17 1.89 -0.21
C ASN A 181 4.44 2.63 -0.61
N LEU A 182 5.49 2.47 0.20
CA LEU A 182 6.85 2.83 -0.15
C LEU A 182 7.66 1.59 -0.44
N LEU A 183 8.37 1.61 -1.56
CA LEU A 183 9.33 0.59 -1.94
C LEU A 183 10.73 1.19 -2.02
N TRP A 184 11.66 0.55 -1.33
CA TRP A 184 13.09 0.76 -1.48
C TRP A 184 13.64 -0.25 -2.49
N GLU A 185 14.31 0.25 -3.52
CA GLU A 185 14.98 -0.56 -4.52
C GLU A 185 16.17 0.20 -5.12
N LYS A 186 17.27 -0.50 -5.42
CA LYS A 186 18.45 0.09 -6.08
C LYS A 186 18.92 1.40 -5.44
N ASN A 187 18.92 1.45 -4.11
CA ASN A 187 19.32 2.64 -3.32
C ASN A 187 18.45 3.88 -3.59
N THR A 188 17.23 3.71 -4.01
CA THR A 188 16.21 4.76 -4.12
C THR A 188 14.94 4.37 -3.37
N ILE A 189 14.03 5.32 -3.18
CA ILE A 189 12.72 5.08 -2.57
C ILE A 189 11.62 5.70 -3.40
N ARG A 190 10.52 4.97 -3.57
CA ARG A 190 9.35 5.46 -4.30
C ARG A 190 8.04 5.13 -3.60
N PHE A 191 7.08 6.04 -3.64
CA PHE A 191 5.68 5.65 -3.48
C PHE A 191 5.22 5.00 -4.79
N ARG A 192 4.80 3.75 -4.71
CA ARG A 192 4.20 3.05 -5.85
C ARG A 192 2.68 2.93 -5.74
N ASP A 193 2.11 3.20 -4.57
CA ASP A 193 0.68 3.18 -4.32
C ASP A 193 0.31 4.28 -3.32
N ILE A 194 -0.68 5.10 -3.64
CA ILE A 194 -1.41 5.96 -2.71
C ILE A 194 -2.85 6.00 -3.21
N HIS A 195 -3.76 5.37 -2.46
CA HIS A 195 -5.19 5.41 -2.74
C HIS A 195 -5.94 6.03 -1.57
N LEU A 196 -6.80 6.98 -1.86
CA LEU A 196 -7.68 7.59 -0.87
C LEU A 196 -8.92 6.71 -0.64
N PHE A 197 -9.52 6.85 0.53
CA PHE A 197 -10.76 6.20 0.90
C PHE A 197 -11.83 7.23 1.27
N ASP A 198 -13.04 7.04 0.74
CA ASP A 198 -14.22 7.80 1.11
C ASP A 198 -15.40 6.87 1.38
N GLU A 199 -15.95 6.92 2.59
CA GLU A 199 -17.10 6.11 2.98
C GLU A 199 -18.39 6.44 2.24
N ASN A 200 -18.46 7.62 1.57
CA ASN A 200 -19.62 8.04 0.79
C ASN A 200 -19.55 7.61 -0.68
N MET A 201 -18.41 7.07 -1.10
CA MET A 201 -18.24 6.60 -2.48
C MET A 201 -19.02 5.31 -2.70
N GLU A 202 -20.14 5.41 -3.39
CA GLU A 202 -21.00 4.26 -3.65
C GLU A 202 -20.39 3.29 -4.67
N SER A 203 -20.47 2.00 -4.37
CA SER A 203 -20.12 0.96 -5.34
C SER A 203 -21.26 0.77 -6.33
N ASP A 204 -20.95 0.65 -7.62
CA ASP A 204 -21.96 0.33 -8.65
C ASP A 204 -22.72 -0.97 -8.34
N TYR A 205 -22.03 -1.92 -7.72
CA TYR A 205 -22.61 -3.22 -7.39
C TYR A 205 -23.55 -3.22 -6.17
N LEU A 206 -23.74 -2.07 -5.54
CA LEU A 206 -24.76 -1.92 -4.51
C LEU A 206 -26.18 -1.97 -5.10
N THR A 207 -26.36 -1.41 -6.29
CA THR A 207 -27.64 -1.25 -6.96
C THR A 207 -27.73 -1.98 -8.30
N GLN A 208 -26.59 -2.41 -8.87
CA GLN A 208 -26.51 -3.07 -10.16
C GLN A 208 -25.87 -4.44 -10.02
N ALA A 209 -26.52 -5.48 -10.57
CA ALA A 209 -25.90 -6.78 -10.67
C ALA A 209 -24.75 -6.78 -11.68
N GLY A 210 -23.65 -7.46 -11.36
CA GLY A 210 -22.58 -7.69 -12.31
C GLY A 210 -23.05 -8.60 -13.45
N THR A 211 -22.91 -8.15 -14.69
CA THR A 211 -23.34 -8.87 -15.89
C THR A 211 -22.18 -9.45 -16.70
N SER A 212 -20.95 -9.23 -16.26
CA SER A 212 -19.73 -9.72 -16.91
C SER A 212 -18.72 -10.21 -15.89
N SER A 213 -17.69 -10.93 -16.35
CA SER A 213 -16.54 -11.31 -15.54
C SER A 213 -15.56 -10.15 -15.27
N GLN A 214 -15.78 -9.01 -15.93
CA GLN A 214 -14.98 -7.80 -15.68
C GLN A 214 -15.68 -6.93 -14.66
N CYS A 215 -14.96 -6.56 -13.63
CA CYS A 215 -15.43 -5.62 -12.63
C CYS A 215 -14.74 -4.27 -12.76
N VAL A 216 -15.54 -3.24 -12.59
CA VAL A 216 -15.03 -1.86 -12.48
C VAL A 216 -14.99 -1.50 -11.01
N TYR A 217 -13.80 -1.27 -10.51
CA TYR A 217 -13.60 -0.83 -9.13
C TYR A 217 -13.55 0.68 -9.05
N THR A 218 -14.31 1.20 -8.13
CA THR A 218 -14.25 2.61 -7.77
C THR A 218 -13.09 2.80 -6.80
N THR A 219 -12.01 3.40 -7.27
CA THR A 219 -10.81 3.70 -6.47
C THR A 219 -10.40 5.14 -6.67
N CYS A 220 -9.71 5.74 -5.70
CA CYS A 220 -9.28 7.13 -5.73
C CYS A 220 -7.75 7.23 -5.69
N PRO A 221 -7.05 6.88 -6.78
CA PRO A 221 -5.60 6.88 -6.81
C PRO A 221 -5.02 8.29 -6.87
N ILE A 222 -4.11 8.60 -5.94
CA ILE A 222 -3.16 9.72 -6.05
C ILE A 222 -1.86 9.21 -6.69
N MET A 223 -1.58 7.93 -6.52
CA MET A 223 -0.52 7.19 -7.19
C MET A 223 -0.97 5.76 -7.44
N ASP A 224 -0.97 5.34 -8.68
CA ASP A 224 -1.26 3.97 -9.09
C ASP A 224 -0.08 3.45 -9.93
N GLY A 225 0.87 2.86 -9.23
CA GLY A 225 2.10 2.34 -9.84
C GLY A 225 1.87 1.12 -10.74
N PHE A 226 0.71 0.49 -10.67
CA PHE A 226 0.39 -0.62 -11.57
C PHE A 226 -0.24 -0.13 -12.89
N ARG A 227 -1.32 0.65 -12.80
CA ARG A 227 -2.09 1.05 -13.98
C ARG A 227 -1.43 2.15 -14.80
N TRP A 228 -0.66 3.02 -14.13
CA TRP A 228 -0.01 4.16 -14.78
C TRP A 228 1.40 3.85 -15.28
N SER A 229 1.89 2.65 -15.01
CA SER A 229 3.17 2.14 -15.52
C SER A 229 3.04 1.49 -16.89
N ALA A 230 4.20 1.32 -17.53
CA ALA A 230 4.42 0.44 -18.67
C ALA A 230 5.60 -0.50 -18.36
N PRO A 231 5.81 -1.58 -19.09
CA PRO A 231 7.01 -2.39 -18.95
C PRO A 231 8.27 -1.51 -19.06
N ASN A 232 9.16 -1.60 -18.08
CA ASN A 232 10.40 -0.82 -17.99
C ASN A 232 10.26 0.70 -17.79
N ASP A 233 9.04 1.22 -17.58
CA ASP A 233 8.77 2.63 -17.27
C ASP A 233 7.73 2.72 -16.16
N LEU A 234 8.22 2.76 -14.92
CA LEU A 234 7.40 2.67 -13.73
C LEU A 234 6.92 4.03 -13.25
N ALA A 235 5.62 4.19 -13.21
CA ALA A 235 4.98 5.32 -12.55
C ALA A 235 5.25 5.29 -11.03
N ALA A 236 5.56 6.45 -10.48
CA ALA A 236 5.80 6.58 -9.04
C ALA A 236 5.90 8.04 -8.58
N ILE A 237 5.92 8.22 -7.26
CA ILE A 237 6.41 9.47 -6.65
C ILE A 237 7.79 9.18 -6.06
N ARG A 238 8.82 9.88 -6.56
CA ARG A 238 10.23 9.69 -6.16
C ARG A 238 10.86 10.98 -5.63
N LEU A 239 11.96 10.81 -4.90
CA LEU A 239 12.80 11.91 -4.41
C LEU A 239 13.77 12.38 -5.50
N TYR A 240 13.76 13.69 -5.74
CA TYR A 240 14.70 14.35 -6.66
C TYR A 240 15.38 15.53 -6.00
N THR A 241 16.59 15.86 -6.47
CA THR A 241 17.24 17.13 -6.26
C THR A 241 17.48 17.81 -7.62
N LEU A 242 17.81 19.10 -7.60
CA LEU A 242 18.31 19.79 -8.78
C LEU A 242 19.84 19.77 -8.76
N ASN A 243 20.43 19.20 -9.81
CA ASN A 243 21.88 19.23 -9.99
C ASN A 243 22.40 20.65 -10.36
N ALA A 244 23.69 20.78 -10.61
CA ALA A 244 24.34 22.06 -10.94
C ALA A 244 23.71 22.72 -12.19
N ASP A 245 23.22 21.93 -13.14
CA ASP A 245 22.59 22.40 -14.37
C ASP A 245 21.08 22.67 -14.22
N ASN A 246 20.56 22.67 -12.97
CA ASN A 246 19.12 22.76 -12.66
C ASN A 246 18.25 21.63 -13.27
N ARG A 247 18.84 20.47 -13.53
CA ARG A 247 18.11 19.29 -14.00
C ARG A 247 17.72 18.41 -12.82
N PRO A 248 16.50 17.84 -12.80
CA PRO A 248 16.11 16.89 -11.77
C PRO A 248 16.96 15.61 -11.84
N GLU A 249 17.54 15.22 -10.72
CA GLU A 249 18.29 13.99 -10.53
C GLU A 249 17.73 13.23 -9.34
N GLU A 250 17.51 11.92 -9.48
CA GLU A 250 16.96 11.09 -8.40
C GLU A 250 17.99 10.95 -7.28
N ILE A 251 17.54 11.14 -6.04
CA ILE A 251 18.42 11.11 -4.88
C ILE A 251 18.79 9.67 -4.55
N MET A 252 20.09 9.39 -4.58
CA MET A 252 20.65 8.11 -4.17
C MET A 252 20.78 8.05 -2.65
N LEU A 253 20.17 7.02 -2.07
CA LEU A 253 20.14 6.77 -0.65
C LEU A 253 21.11 5.63 -0.29
N ASP A 254 21.53 5.56 0.96
CA ASP A 254 22.46 4.54 1.47
C ASP A 254 21.78 3.62 2.50
N THR A 255 20.96 4.20 3.37
CA THR A 255 20.31 3.45 4.44
C THR A 255 18.82 3.80 4.56
N MET A 256 18.06 2.83 5.04
CA MET A 256 16.65 2.96 5.42
C MET A 256 16.43 2.36 6.79
N LEU A 257 15.79 3.12 7.67
CA LEU A 257 15.34 2.70 8.99
C LEU A 257 13.85 2.95 9.14
N VAL A 258 13.12 1.99 9.68
CA VAL A 258 11.67 2.12 9.95
C VAL A 258 11.44 2.11 11.45
N LYS A 259 10.58 3.02 11.92
CA LYS A 259 10.15 3.12 13.32
C LYS A 259 8.63 3.30 13.40
N VAL A 260 8.06 2.81 14.47
CA VAL A 260 6.66 3.07 14.82
C VAL A 260 6.62 4.12 15.92
N ILE A 261 5.86 5.20 15.69
CA ILE A 261 5.72 6.30 16.63
C ILE A 261 4.43 6.09 17.45
N GLY A 262 4.57 5.52 18.62
CA GLY A 262 3.43 5.15 19.47
C GLY A 262 2.46 4.26 18.70
N ASN A 263 1.14 4.55 18.83
CA ASN A 263 0.09 3.87 18.05
C ASN A 263 -0.47 4.76 16.93
N LYS A 264 0.34 5.69 16.37
CA LYS A 264 -0.18 6.80 15.56
C LYS A 264 0.42 6.90 14.17
N ALA A 265 1.67 6.51 14.00
CA ALA A 265 2.39 6.73 12.75
C ALA A 265 3.53 5.73 12.54
N THR A 266 3.90 5.58 11.27
CA THR A 266 5.12 4.90 10.86
C THR A 266 6.07 5.93 10.27
N GLU A 267 7.31 5.94 10.76
CA GLU A 267 8.39 6.83 10.33
C GLU A 267 9.43 6.03 9.55
N ILE A 268 9.74 6.48 8.35
CA ILE A 268 10.75 5.89 7.48
C ILE A 268 11.85 6.92 7.31
N ILE A 269 13.06 6.62 7.79
CA ILE A 269 14.21 7.49 7.78
C ILE A 269 15.20 6.95 6.75
N CYS A 270 15.46 7.73 5.70
CA CYS A 270 16.40 7.40 4.65
C CYS A 270 17.58 8.38 4.70
N ARG A 271 18.81 7.87 4.53
CA ARG A 271 20.01 8.70 4.52
C ARG A 271 20.83 8.46 3.27
N THR A 272 21.45 9.52 2.79
CA THR A 272 22.49 9.45 1.74
C THR A 272 23.85 9.13 2.36
N LYS A 273 24.84 8.79 1.53
CA LYS A 273 26.25 8.66 1.96
C LYS A 273 26.82 9.94 2.59
N ALA A 274 26.29 11.11 2.19
CA ALA A 274 26.64 12.40 2.76
C ALA A 274 25.88 12.75 4.04
N ASN A 275 25.16 11.80 4.64
CA ASN A 275 24.35 11.97 5.84
C ASN A 275 23.17 12.95 5.71
N LEU A 276 22.74 13.28 4.51
CA LEU A 276 21.48 13.98 4.31
C LEU A 276 20.32 13.03 4.62
N GLU A 277 19.38 13.50 5.41
CA GLU A 277 18.26 12.69 5.89
C GLU A 277 16.96 13.14 5.22
N TYR A 278 16.20 12.15 4.74
CA TYR A 278 14.83 12.28 4.23
C TYR A 278 13.92 11.40 5.05
N THR A 279 12.98 11.99 5.75
CA THR A 279 12.08 11.29 6.65
C THR A 279 10.66 11.33 6.12
N PHE A 280 10.06 10.16 5.92
CA PHE A 280 8.64 9.99 5.56
C PHE A 280 7.88 9.60 6.83
N ILE A 281 6.80 10.32 7.14
CA ILE A 281 5.92 10.03 8.27
C ILE A 281 4.52 9.78 7.74
N LEU A 282 4.05 8.56 7.91
CA LEU A 282 2.72 8.12 7.52
C LEU A 282 1.85 8.07 8.77
N SER A 283 0.82 8.88 8.81
CA SER A 283 -0.13 8.96 9.95
C SER A 283 -1.56 8.87 9.46
N GLU A 284 -2.53 8.76 10.36
CA GLU A 284 -3.91 8.46 10.01
C GLU A 284 -4.48 9.35 8.88
N LYS A 285 -4.15 10.63 8.86
CA LYS A 285 -4.74 11.60 7.93
C LYS A 285 -3.77 12.19 6.92
N GLN A 286 -2.48 12.00 7.11
CA GLN A 286 -1.52 12.74 6.30
C GLN A 286 -0.22 11.97 6.06
N ILE A 287 0.38 12.32 4.94
CA ILE A 287 1.73 11.94 4.56
C ILE A 287 2.60 13.18 4.72
N GLU A 288 3.66 13.07 5.51
CA GLU A 288 4.65 14.12 5.67
C GLU A 288 6.01 13.65 5.15
N VAL A 289 6.70 14.52 4.44
CA VAL A 289 8.10 14.31 4.06
C VAL A 289 8.91 15.52 4.51
N LYS A 290 9.97 15.29 5.26
CA LYS A 290 10.89 16.33 5.74
C LYS A 290 12.33 15.93 5.48
N SER A 291 13.21 16.92 5.41
CA SER A 291 14.64 16.69 5.22
C SER A 291 15.48 17.73 5.99
N ASN A 292 16.71 17.37 6.32
CA ASN A 292 17.75 18.29 6.76
C ASN A 292 18.60 18.80 5.57
N ASP A 293 18.30 18.37 4.35
CA ASP A 293 18.98 18.80 3.14
C ASP A 293 18.77 20.30 2.89
N PRO A 294 19.83 21.14 2.88
CA PRO A 294 19.71 22.55 2.56
C PRO A 294 19.49 22.80 1.06
N GLY A 295 19.65 21.77 0.23
CA GLY A 295 19.50 21.83 -1.22
C GLY A 295 18.05 21.95 -1.68
N ARG A 296 17.87 21.95 -3.00
CA ARG A 296 16.56 22.05 -3.63
C ARG A 296 15.99 20.65 -3.93
N TRP A 297 15.60 19.91 -2.91
CA TRP A 297 14.94 18.64 -3.08
C TRP A 297 13.43 18.80 -3.39
N MET A 298 12.82 17.77 -3.97
CA MET A 298 11.39 17.71 -4.28
C MET A 298 10.92 16.27 -4.38
N LEU A 299 9.60 16.08 -4.32
CA LEU A 299 8.99 14.85 -4.81
C LEU A 299 8.49 15.08 -6.23
N LYS A 300 8.71 14.11 -7.11
CA LYS A 300 8.20 14.11 -8.48
C LYS A 300 7.31 12.89 -8.69
N LEU A 301 6.04 13.14 -9.01
CA LEU A 301 5.11 12.15 -9.52
C LEU A 301 5.25 12.10 -11.03
N ASN A 302 5.51 10.92 -11.58
CA ASN A 302 5.50 10.68 -13.01
C ASN A 302 4.64 9.45 -13.35
N VAL A 303 4.07 9.45 -14.53
CA VAL A 303 3.44 8.29 -15.18
C VAL A 303 4.30 7.82 -16.34
N ALA A 304 4.10 6.59 -16.79
CA ALA A 304 4.84 6.05 -17.93
C ALA A 304 4.58 6.86 -19.21
N HIS A 305 5.53 6.84 -20.11
CA HIS A 305 5.39 7.46 -21.43
C HIS A 305 4.14 6.92 -22.15
N GLY A 306 3.38 7.80 -22.73
CA GLY A 306 2.10 7.47 -23.40
C GLY A 306 0.90 7.25 -22.47
N LYS A 307 1.09 7.25 -21.15
CA LYS A 307 -0.01 7.27 -20.18
C LYS A 307 -0.44 8.70 -19.88
N VAL A 308 -1.73 8.87 -19.60
CA VAL A 308 -2.29 10.17 -19.21
C VAL A 308 -2.27 10.25 -17.68
N LEU A 309 -1.77 11.34 -17.14
CA LEU A 309 -1.85 11.65 -15.72
C LEU A 309 -3.26 12.15 -15.37
N PRO A 310 -4.07 11.41 -14.61
CA PRO A 310 -5.47 11.78 -14.34
C PRO A 310 -5.62 12.77 -13.18
N LEU A 311 -4.60 13.57 -12.92
CA LEU A 311 -4.54 14.47 -11.77
C LEU A 311 -4.27 15.91 -12.24
N ASN A 312 -4.95 16.86 -11.61
CA ASN A 312 -4.78 18.29 -11.87
C ASN A 312 -4.37 19.05 -10.61
N VAL A 313 -3.46 20.01 -10.76
CA VAL A 313 -3.05 20.90 -9.66
C VAL A 313 -3.86 22.19 -9.72
N GLU A 314 -4.65 22.42 -8.68
CA GLU A 314 -5.42 23.64 -8.48
C GLU A 314 -4.73 24.51 -7.44
N ASN A 315 -4.58 25.80 -7.73
CA ASN A 315 -3.99 26.83 -6.84
C ASN A 315 -2.68 26.45 -6.10
N LYS A 316 -1.86 25.60 -6.71
CA LYS A 316 -0.56 25.11 -6.18
C LYS A 316 -0.64 24.29 -4.88
N ARG A 317 -1.81 24.05 -4.32
CA ARG A 317 -1.97 23.34 -3.04
C ARG A 317 -2.97 22.20 -3.08
N ILE A 318 -3.82 22.14 -4.09
CA ILE A 318 -4.84 21.12 -4.23
C ILE A 318 -4.48 20.25 -5.43
N LEU A 319 -4.37 18.97 -5.20
CA LEU A 319 -4.26 17.95 -6.25
C LEU A 319 -5.61 17.25 -6.35
N LYS A 320 -6.25 17.35 -7.49
CA LYS A 320 -7.59 16.81 -7.73
C LYS A 320 -7.61 15.80 -8.86
N SER A 321 -8.52 14.87 -8.73
CA SER A 321 -8.98 14.00 -9.80
C SER A 321 -10.48 13.78 -9.69
N GLN A 322 -11.04 13.10 -10.67
CA GLN A 322 -12.47 12.76 -10.71
C GLN A 322 -12.63 11.28 -11.06
N MET A 323 -13.50 10.61 -10.32
CA MET A 323 -13.97 9.26 -10.62
C MET A 323 -15.50 9.33 -10.72
N LYS A 324 -16.03 9.15 -11.93
CA LYS A 324 -17.46 9.41 -12.20
C LYS A 324 -17.86 10.83 -11.77
N ASP A 325 -18.86 10.97 -10.93
CA ASP A 325 -19.35 12.26 -10.42
C ASP A 325 -18.66 12.70 -9.11
N ILE A 326 -17.72 11.91 -8.62
CA ILE A 326 -17.03 12.17 -7.34
C ILE A 326 -15.66 12.78 -7.61
N SER A 327 -15.44 13.99 -7.11
CA SER A 327 -14.12 14.60 -7.04
C SER A 327 -13.38 14.08 -5.80
N TYR A 328 -12.11 13.80 -5.94
CA TYR A 328 -11.24 13.41 -4.83
C TYR A 328 -9.85 14.05 -4.98
N GLY A 329 -9.12 14.12 -3.91
CA GLY A 329 -7.79 14.71 -3.98
C GLY A 329 -7.12 14.87 -2.64
N ILE A 330 -5.97 15.56 -2.64
CA ILE A 330 -5.20 15.89 -1.44
C ILE A 330 -4.95 17.39 -1.35
N LEU A 331 -4.88 17.88 -0.11
CA LEU A 331 -4.44 19.23 0.21
C LEU A 331 -2.97 19.25 0.66
N CYS A 332 -2.13 19.94 -0.04
CA CYS A 332 -0.78 20.24 0.41
C CYS A 332 -0.80 21.33 1.49
N LYS A 333 -0.87 20.93 2.75
CA LYS A 333 -0.88 21.87 3.91
C LYS A 333 0.43 22.62 4.04
N LYS A 334 1.53 21.97 3.68
CA LYS A 334 2.87 22.56 3.67
C LYS A 334 3.62 22.13 2.42
N GLY A 335 4.28 23.09 1.74
CA GLY A 335 4.80 22.91 0.41
C GLY A 335 3.84 23.45 -0.65
N THR A 336 4.24 23.32 -1.90
CA THR A 336 3.46 23.71 -3.07
C THR A 336 3.57 22.64 -4.16
N MET A 337 2.64 22.62 -5.09
CA MET A 337 2.67 21.73 -6.24
C MET A 337 2.75 22.52 -7.54
N ALA A 338 3.41 21.95 -8.54
CA ALA A 338 3.45 22.45 -9.89
C ALA A 338 3.19 21.32 -10.88
N HIS A 339 2.26 21.53 -11.79
CA HIS A 339 2.03 20.62 -12.92
C HIS A 339 2.96 21.03 -14.07
N LYS A 340 3.71 20.11 -14.59
CA LYS A 340 4.59 20.29 -15.75
C LYS A 340 4.42 19.13 -16.71
N GLU A 341 3.87 19.40 -17.89
CA GLU A 341 3.65 18.35 -18.90
C GLU A 341 2.91 17.13 -18.32
N ASN A 342 3.59 16.00 -18.22
CA ASN A 342 3.04 14.73 -17.74
C ASN A 342 3.55 14.33 -16.33
N HIS A 343 3.94 15.32 -15.51
CA HIS A 343 4.39 15.08 -14.14
C HIS A 343 3.99 16.19 -13.17
N ILE A 344 3.96 15.88 -11.89
CA ILE A 344 3.68 16.82 -10.81
C ILE A 344 4.87 16.88 -9.88
N LEU A 345 5.29 18.11 -9.58
CA LEU A 345 6.32 18.38 -8.58
C LEU A 345 5.69 18.81 -7.27
N PHE A 346 6.12 18.21 -6.17
CA PHE A 346 5.82 18.66 -4.81
C PHE A 346 7.09 19.33 -4.28
N ILE A 347 6.99 20.63 -4.08
CA ILE A 347 8.12 21.50 -3.69
C ILE A 347 8.01 21.79 -2.20
N PRO A 348 9.05 21.49 -1.40
CA PRO A 348 9.00 21.71 0.03
C PRO A 348 8.96 23.17 0.42
N GLN A 349 8.33 23.47 1.53
CA GLN A 349 8.38 24.76 2.21
C GLN A 349 9.06 24.58 3.57
N LYS A 350 10.18 25.28 3.81
CA LYS A 350 11.02 25.09 5.00
C LYS A 350 11.38 23.59 5.17
N ASN A 351 11.91 22.99 4.11
CA ASN A 351 12.32 21.58 4.04
C ASN A 351 11.25 20.57 4.45
N ARG A 352 9.97 20.86 4.15
CA ARG A 352 8.85 20.01 4.54
C ARG A 352 7.71 20.04 3.52
N ILE A 353 7.15 18.87 3.24
CA ILE A 353 5.92 18.67 2.48
C ILE A 353 4.93 17.97 3.42
N VAL A 354 3.69 18.44 3.49
CA VAL A 354 2.60 17.79 4.24
C VAL A 354 1.38 17.70 3.34
N MET A 355 1.01 16.48 3.02
CA MET A 355 -0.15 16.13 2.19
C MET A 355 -1.26 15.59 3.11
N ASP A 356 -2.39 16.29 3.16
CA ASP A 356 -3.58 15.84 3.87
C ASP A 356 -4.42 14.96 2.95
N CYS A 357 -4.60 13.71 3.35
CA CYS A 357 -5.38 12.70 2.64
C CYS A 357 -6.82 12.58 3.16
N SER A 358 -7.24 13.45 4.08
CA SER A 358 -8.54 13.38 4.75
C SER A 358 -9.45 14.57 4.47
N ASP A 359 -8.99 15.54 3.68
CA ASP A 359 -9.74 16.78 3.47
C ASP A 359 -10.85 16.58 2.44
N ARG A 360 -12.10 16.47 2.95
CA ARG A 360 -13.31 16.33 2.12
C ARG A 360 -13.78 17.63 1.48
N LYS A 361 -13.19 18.78 1.80
CA LYS A 361 -13.55 20.07 1.17
C LYS A 361 -13.01 20.20 -0.26
N ILE A 362 -12.22 19.22 -0.68
CA ILE A 362 -11.71 19.13 -2.05
C ILE A 362 -12.71 18.41 -2.98
N GLN A 363 -13.73 17.82 -2.40
CA GLN A 363 -14.83 17.11 -3.08
C GLN A 363 -15.86 18.06 -3.66
#